data_74e050da0888963d434a0489ff3062d4
#
_entry.id   74e050da0888963d434a0489ff3062d4
#
_cell.length_a   1.000
_cell.length_b   1.000
_cell.length_c   1.000
_cell.angle_alpha   90.00
_cell.angle_beta   90.00
_cell.angle_gamma   90.00
#
_symmetry.space_group_name_H-M   'P 1'
#
loop_
_entity.id
_entity.type
_entity.pdbx_description
1 polymer ?
#
loop_
_entity_poly.entity_id
_entity_poly.type
_entity_poly.pdbx_seq_one_letter_code
_entity_poly.pdbx_strand_id
1 'polypeptide(L)'
;MIKKLLFSAMICAVCANAEVVNGVIAVVDNEPITGYELAKVQKLTGASPQAAMEILIGQKLQQSEIKRRGIAVNDAEIDARLKAIADQNKLSLDQLKTAVQKQGMNYDDFKANIRRTLLEEKLYGSIFADVQHRTTPENVKKFYSQNSSLFTTFDSITLTRYIAKSQAPLDKIRTNPKLRPSDVYVMKGTLKANQMDEGLKYIVTNVEQGKFSPIIPTRNGYEMFYVNDKKGLRTLDFDSVQDKAIEGYVTSERKKAITEFNDRLRSNANIRIIER
;
A
#
# COMPACT_ATOMS: atom_id res chain seq x y z
N MET A 1 43.71 63.14 -11.12
CA MET A 1 43.39 62.49 -9.82
C MET A 1 42.59 61.26 -10.11
N ILE A 2 43.27 60.09 -10.04
CA ILE A 2 42.71 58.81 -10.43
C ILE A 2 42.22 58.11 -9.14
N LYS A 3 40.93 57.93 -8.97
CA LYS A 3 40.37 57.09 -7.86
C LYS A 3 40.32 55.66 -8.32
N LYS A 4 41.18 54.82 -7.72
CA LYS A 4 41.14 53.36 -7.84
C LYS A 4 39.96 52.82 -7.04
N LEU A 5 38.98 52.23 -7.69
CA LEU A 5 37.97 51.36 -7.10
C LEU A 5 38.48 49.93 -7.05
N LEU A 6 38.75 49.46 -5.86
CA LEU A 6 39.03 48.03 -5.57
C LEU A 6 37.69 47.29 -5.55
N PHE A 7 37.45 46.47 -6.55
CA PHE A 7 36.33 45.53 -6.59
C PHE A 7 36.80 44.22 -5.89
N SER A 8 36.43 44.10 -4.62
CA SER A 8 36.64 42.87 -3.84
C SER A 8 35.65 41.81 -4.36
N ALA A 9 36.14 40.87 -5.16
CA ALA A 9 35.38 39.69 -5.56
C ALA A 9 35.24 38.75 -4.36
N MET A 10 34.10 38.78 -3.72
CA MET A 10 33.71 37.81 -2.71
C MET A 10 33.32 36.51 -3.43
N ILE A 11 34.24 35.58 -3.52
CA ILE A 11 34.00 34.22 -4.00
C ILE A 11 33.19 33.52 -2.90
N CYS A 12 31.85 33.49 -3.02
CA CYS A 12 31.04 32.54 -2.31
C CYS A 12 31.41 31.14 -2.80
N ALA A 13 32.23 30.44 -2.03
CA ALA A 13 32.36 28.99 -2.14
C ALA A 13 31.00 28.37 -1.79
N VAL A 14 30.18 28.16 -2.81
CA VAL A 14 29.05 27.23 -2.71
C VAL A 14 29.71 25.86 -2.58
N CYS A 15 29.85 25.38 -1.36
CA CYS A 15 30.09 23.97 -1.08
C CYS A 15 28.87 23.22 -1.64
N ALA A 16 28.91 22.84 -2.91
CA ALA A 16 28.04 21.82 -3.44
C ALA A 16 28.35 20.56 -2.63
N ASN A 17 27.50 20.23 -1.69
CA ASN A 17 27.41 18.88 -1.16
C ASN A 17 27.03 18.00 -2.35
N ALA A 18 28.04 17.53 -3.11
CA ALA A 18 27.88 16.43 -4.02
C ALA A 18 27.66 15.21 -3.13
N GLU A 19 26.40 14.98 -2.75
CA GLU A 19 25.99 13.71 -2.19
C GLU A 19 26.54 12.62 -3.12
N VAL A 20 27.38 11.74 -2.57
CA VAL A 20 27.92 10.60 -3.30
C VAL A 20 26.76 9.63 -3.52
N VAL A 21 25.95 9.92 -4.55
CA VAL A 21 24.74 9.19 -4.92
C VAL A 21 25.01 7.70 -5.15
N ASN A 22 26.26 7.33 -5.48
CA ASN A 22 26.67 5.94 -5.77
C ASN A 22 27.38 5.24 -4.60
N GLY A 23 27.51 5.86 -3.43
CA GLY A 23 28.12 5.20 -2.28
C GLY A 23 27.21 4.17 -1.63
N VAL A 24 27.81 3.10 -1.07
CA VAL A 24 27.10 2.15 -0.22
C VAL A 24 26.77 2.84 1.11
N ILE A 25 25.50 2.86 1.49
CA ILE A 25 24.99 3.50 2.70
C ILE A 25 24.49 2.50 3.74
N ALA A 26 24.23 1.26 3.32
CA ALA A 26 23.93 0.14 4.21
C ALA A 26 24.28 -1.18 3.54
N VAL A 27 24.43 -2.24 4.33
CA VAL A 27 24.59 -3.62 3.86
C VAL A 27 23.65 -4.52 4.62
N VAL A 28 22.88 -5.34 3.91
CA VAL A 28 21.93 -6.30 4.46
C VAL A 28 22.33 -7.69 3.97
N ASP A 29 22.78 -8.58 4.85
CA ASP A 29 23.23 -9.96 4.49
C ASP A 29 24.16 -10.01 3.27
N ASN A 30 25.16 -9.15 3.21
CA ASN A 30 26.09 -8.97 2.09
C ASN A 30 25.49 -8.26 0.84
N GLU A 31 24.21 -7.89 0.83
CA GLU A 31 23.60 -7.12 -0.25
C GLU A 31 23.74 -5.61 0.05
N PRO A 32 24.44 -4.84 -0.77
CA PRO A 32 24.61 -3.42 -0.54
C PRO A 32 23.32 -2.63 -0.88
N ILE A 33 23.08 -1.56 -0.13
CA ILE A 33 22.13 -0.50 -0.43
C ILE A 33 22.93 0.75 -0.75
N THR A 34 22.63 1.37 -1.89
CA THR A 34 23.32 2.57 -2.37
C THR A 34 22.49 3.83 -2.14
N GLY A 35 23.15 4.99 -2.06
CA GLY A 35 22.46 6.29 -2.02
C GLY A 35 21.59 6.53 -3.25
N TYR A 36 21.98 6.00 -4.41
CA TYR A 36 21.16 6.05 -5.63
C TYR A 36 19.85 5.28 -5.48
N GLU A 37 19.89 4.06 -4.93
CA GLU A 37 18.67 3.27 -4.68
C GLU A 37 17.74 4.01 -3.71
N LEU A 38 18.30 4.60 -2.64
CA LEU A 38 17.55 5.38 -1.67
C LEU A 38 16.83 6.57 -2.33
N ALA A 39 17.57 7.40 -3.08
CA ALA A 39 17.00 8.55 -3.78
C ALA A 39 15.93 8.13 -4.80
N LYS A 40 16.13 7.01 -5.50
CA LYS A 40 15.16 6.45 -6.45
C LYS A 40 13.86 6.04 -5.76
N VAL A 41 13.93 5.35 -4.62
CA VAL A 41 12.73 4.95 -3.85
C VAL A 41 12.01 6.18 -3.33
N GLN A 42 12.72 7.16 -2.76
CA GLN A 42 12.11 8.41 -2.30
C GLN A 42 11.37 9.14 -3.43
N LYS A 43 11.99 9.26 -4.59
CA LYS A 43 11.37 9.91 -5.76
C LYS A 43 10.10 9.21 -6.23
N LEU A 44 10.09 7.87 -6.19
CA LEU A 44 8.95 7.07 -6.66
C LEU A 44 7.78 7.03 -5.64
N THR A 45 8.09 7.04 -4.35
CA THR A 45 7.10 6.81 -3.29
C THR A 45 6.73 8.08 -2.52
N GLY A 46 7.54 9.14 -2.59
CA GLY A 46 7.40 10.31 -1.73
C GLY A 46 7.78 10.02 -0.26
N ALA A 47 8.39 8.88 0.03
CA ALA A 47 8.73 8.46 1.39
C ALA A 47 9.87 9.29 2.00
N SER A 48 9.89 9.41 3.33
CA SER A 48 11.04 9.97 4.05
C SER A 48 12.28 9.09 3.84
N PRO A 49 13.51 9.60 4.07
CA PRO A 49 14.73 8.81 3.97
C PRO A 49 14.71 7.53 4.80
N GLN A 50 14.19 7.61 6.04
CA GLN A 50 14.04 6.43 6.90
C GLN A 50 13.06 5.42 6.34
N ALA A 51 11.89 5.87 5.89
CA ALA A 51 10.89 4.97 5.31
C ALA A 51 11.39 4.32 4.01
N ALA A 52 12.11 5.06 3.16
CA ALA A 52 12.73 4.52 1.95
C ALA A 52 13.84 3.50 2.28
N MET A 53 14.63 3.73 3.32
CA MET A 53 15.63 2.79 3.81
C MET A 53 14.97 1.49 4.28
N GLU A 54 13.89 1.56 5.06
CA GLU A 54 13.16 0.38 5.51
C GLU A 54 12.58 -0.44 4.33
N ILE A 55 12.07 0.24 3.29
CA ILE A 55 11.63 -0.43 2.05
C ILE A 55 12.79 -1.19 1.41
N LEU A 56 13.97 -0.55 1.27
CA LEU A 56 15.13 -1.17 0.66
C LEU A 56 15.67 -2.34 1.48
N ILE A 57 15.74 -2.20 2.81
CA ILE A 57 16.13 -3.29 3.71
C ILE A 57 15.19 -4.49 3.49
N GLY A 58 13.87 -4.28 3.50
CA GLY A 58 12.90 -5.35 3.22
C GLY A 58 13.12 -6.03 1.88
N GLN A 59 13.38 -5.25 0.81
CA GLN A 59 13.68 -5.80 -0.52
C GLN A 59 14.96 -6.64 -0.54
N LYS A 60 16.05 -6.18 0.12
CA LYS A 60 17.30 -6.94 0.20
C LYS A 60 17.15 -8.23 0.99
N LEU A 61 16.39 -8.19 2.10
CA LEU A 61 16.08 -9.39 2.89
C LEU A 61 15.32 -10.44 2.05
N GLN A 62 14.29 -10.02 1.32
CA GLN A 62 13.55 -10.92 0.42
C GLN A 62 14.44 -11.48 -0.69
N GLN A 63 15.29 -10.64 -1.30
CA GLN A 63 16.24 -11.06 -2.32
C GLN A 63 17.25 -12.10 -1.80
N SER A 64 17.78 -11.86 -0.60
CA SER A 64 18.68 -12.81 0.08
C SER A 64 17.98 -14.14 0.33
N GLU A 65 16.74 -14.12 0.80
CA GLU A 65 15.95 -15.32 1.07
C GLU A 65 15.58 -16.08 -0.21
N ILE A 66 15.24 -15.38 -1.31
CA ILE A 66 15.03 -15.99 -2.63
C ILE A 66 16.28 -16.76 -3.07
N LYS A 67 17.47 -16.13 -2.94
CA LYS A 67 18.76 -16.77 -3.25
C LYS A 67 19.01 -17.97 -2.35
N ARG A 68 18.81 -17.83 -1.03
CA ARG A 68 19.02 -18.89 -0.04
C ARG A 68 18.15 -20.12 -0.30
N ARG A 69 16.90 -19.91 -0.75
CA ARG A 69 15.96 -21.00 -1.09
C ARG A 69 16.17 -21.56 -2.49
N GLY A 70 17.06 -21.01 -3.30
CA GLY A 70 17.26 -21.42 -4.69
C GLY A 70 16.03 -21.17 -5.57
N ILE A 71 15.20 -20.17 -5.23
CA ILE A 71 14.03 -19.82 -6.03
C ILE A 71 14.52 -19.17 -7.32
N ALA A 72 14.13 -19.73 -8.46
CA ALA A 72 14.52 -19.25 -9.78
C ALA A 72 13.30 -19.06 -10.69
N VAL A 73 13.46 -18.19 -11.67
CA VAL A 73 12.50 -17.91 -12.75
C VAL A 73 13.26 -18.02 -14.07
N ASN A 74 12.77 -18.87 -14.96
CA ASN A 74 13.32 -19.03 -16.29
C ASN A 74 12.67 -18.08 -17.32
N ASP A 75 13.26 -18.00 -18.51
CA ASP A 75 12.80 -17.05 -19.54
C ASP A 75 11.41 -17.41 -20.09
N ALA A 76 11.06 -18.71 -20.15
CA ALA A 76 9.72 -19.14 -20.58
C ALA A 76 8.62 -18.66 -19.63
N GLU A 77 8.88 -18.60 -18.32
CA GLU A 77 7.93 -18.04 -17.34
C GLU A 77 7.76 -16.52 -17.51
N ILE A 78 8.85 -15.82 -17.83
CA ILE A 78 8.80 -14.38 -18.13
C ILE A 78 7.99 -14.14 -19.40
N ASP A 79 8.26 -14.88 -20.47
CA ASP A 79 7.55 -14.74 -21.74
C ASP A 79 6.06 -15.08 -21.61
N ALA A 80 5.72 -16.10 -20.83
CA ALA A 80 4.33 -16.43 -20.52
C ALA A 80 3.62 -15.29 -19.77
N ARG A 81 4.31 -14.65 -18.80
CA ARG A 81 3.76 -13.49 -18.08
C ARG A 81 3.60 -12.27 -18.99
N LEU A 82 4.57 -11.99 -19.85
CA LEU A 82 4.49 -10.90 -20.84
C LEU A 82 3.32 -11.13 -21.79
N LYS A 83 3.13 -12.37 -22.28
CA LYS A 83 1.99 -12.73 -23.11
C LYS A 83 0.67 -12.52 -22.38
N ALA A 84 0.55 -12.96 -21.13
CA ALA A 84 -0.65 -12.77 -20.33
C ALA A 84 -0.99 -11.28 -20.14
N ILE A 85 0.02 -10.43 -19.91
CA ILE A 85 -0.18 -8.96 -19.80
C ILE A 85 -0.64 -8.38 -21.14
N ALA A 86 -0.05 -8.80 -22.25
CA ALA A 86 -0.44 -8.36 -23.59
C ALA A 86 -1.89 -8.75 -23.89
N ASP A 87 -2.26 -10.02 -23.66
CA ASP A 87 -3.62 -10.55 -23.87
C ASP A 87 -4.67 -9.80 -23.04
N GLN A 88 -4.40 -9.55 -21.74
CA GLN A 88 -5.28 -8.78 -20.86
C GLN A 88 -5.53 -7.34 -21.36
N ASN A 89 -4.54 -6.75 -22.03
CA ASN A 89 -4.64 -5.40 -22.59
C ASN A 89 -5.07 -5.43 -24.08
N LYS A 90 -5.37 -6.59 -24.64
CA LYS A 90 -5.73 -6.79 -26.06
C LYS A 90 -4.63 -6.28 -27.01
N LEU A 91 -3.37 -6.50 -26.66
CA LEU A 91 -2.17 -6.10 -27.40
C LEU A 91 -1.43 -7.34 -27.91
N SER A 92 -0.67 -7.17 -29.00
CA SER A 92 0.42 -8.10 -29.33
C SER A 92 1.63 -7.81 -28.43
N LEU A 93 2.61 -8.72 -28.37
CA LEU A 93 3.85 -8.50 -27.63
C LEU A 93 4.63 -7.27 -28.14
N ASP A 94 4.64 -7.03 -29.46
CA ASP A 94 5.29 -5.85 -30.06
C ASP A 94 4.56 -4.55 -29.67
N GLN A 95 3.23 -4.59 -29.64
CA GLN A 95 2.42 -3.46 -29.17
C GLN A 95 2.65 -3.19 -27.66
N LEU A 96 2.77 -4.24 -26.84
CA LEU A 96 3.11 -4.11 -25.42
C LEU A 96 4.49 -3.45 -25.27
N LYS A 97 5.50 -3.93 -26.01
CA LYS A 97 6.85 -3.33 -26.02
C LYS A 97 6.81 -1.84 -26.37
N THR A 98 6.08 -1.50 -27.42
CA THR A 98 5.92 -0.10 -27.85
C THR A 98 5.20 0.74 -26.81
N ALA A 99 4.17 0.20 -26.15
CA ALA A 99 3.43 0.89 -25.10
C ALA A 99 4.31 1.18 -23.88
N VAL A 100 5.13 0.22 -23.44
CA VAL A 100 6.10 0.37 -22.35
C VAL A 100 7.11 1.48 -22.67
N GLN A 101 7.66 1.48 -23.89
CA GLN A 101 8.62 2.50 -24.34
C GLN A 101 7.99 3.89 -24.42
N LYS A 102 6.75 4.01 -24.90
CA LYS A 102 6.01 5.29 -24.92
C LYS A 102 5.75 5.86 -23.53
N GLN A 103 5.69 5.01 -22.50
CA GLN A 103 5.61 5.44 -21.11
C GLN A 103 6.97 5.84 -20.50
N GLY A 104 8.04 5.86 -21.32
CA GLY A 104 9.39 6.24 -20.90
C GLY A 104 10.15 5.15 -20.14
N MET A 105 9.67 3.90 -20.17
CA MET A 105 10.33 2.77 -19.51
C MET A 105 11.14 1.97 -20.54
N ASN A 106 12.37 1.57 -20.19
CA ASN A 106 13.14 0.62 -20.97
C ASN A 106 12.48 -0.77 -20.89
N TYR A 107 12.41 -1.47 -22.03
CA TYR A 107 11.75 -2.78 -22.08
C TYR A 107 12.50 -3.88 -21.31
N ASP A 108 13.84 -3.80 -21.25
CA ASP A 108 14.64 -4.75 -20.45
C ASP A 108 14.44 -4.51 -18.95
N ASP A 109 14.31 -3.25 -18.53
CA ASP A 109 13.92 -2.91 -17.16
C ASP A 109 12.51 -3.43 -16.83
N PHE A 110 11.58 -3.37 -17.78
CA PHE A 110 10.25 -3.94 -17.63
C PHE A 110 10.31 -5.47 -17.46
N LYS A 111 11.09 -6.17 -18.30
CA LYS A 111 11.34 -7.63 -18.15
C LYS A 111 11.99 -7.97 -16.80
N ALA A 112 12.95 -7.18 -16.36
CA ALA A 112 13.59 -7.36 -15.06
C ALA A 112 12.59 -7.18 -13.89
N ASN A 113 11.66 -6.22 -14.00
CA ASN A 113 10.57 -6.07 -13.04
C ASN A 113 9.63 -7.28 -13.03
N ILE A 114 9.27 -7.82 -14.20
CA ILE A 114 8.46 -9.04 -14.31
C ILE A 114 9.18 -10.23 -13.63
N ARG A 115 10.49 -10.41 -13.90
CA ARG A 115 11.29 -11.46 -13.24
C ARG A 115 11.25 -11.33 -11.72
N ARG A 116 11.43 -10.12 -11.19
CA ARG A 116 11.36 -9.85 -9.75
C ARG A 116 9.99 -10.20 -9.17
N THR A 117 8.91 -9.75 -9.82
CA THR A 117 7.55 -10.08 -9.39
C THR A 117 7.30 -11.58 -9.34
N LEU A 118 7.75 -12.33 -10.36
CA LEU A 118 7.62 -13.78 -10.39
C LEU A 118 8.43 -14.48 -9.28
N LEU A 119 9.63 -14.00 -8.96
CA LEU A 119 10.42 -14.49 -7.85
C LEU A 119 9.73 -14.25 -6.50
N GLU A 120 9.16 -13.06 -6.29
CA GLU A 120 8.37 -12.71 -5.12
C GLU A 120 7.11 -13.57 -5.02
N GLU A 121 6.38 -13.77 -6.11
CA GLU A 121 5.20 -14.64 -6.16
C GLU A 121 5.54 -16.09 -5.77
N LYS A 122 6.66 -16.63 -6.24
CA LYS A 122 7.13 -17.98 -5.87
C LYS A 122 7.51 -18.06 -4.39
N LEU A 123 8.19 -17.02 -3.87
CA LEU A 123 8.55 -16.93 -2.47
C LEU A 123 7.29 -16.94 -1.59
N TYR A 124 6.34 -16.05 -1.86
CA TYR A 124 5.10 -15.95 -1.10
C TYR A 124 4.19 -17.17 -1.32
N GLY A 125 4.18 -17.77 -2.51
CA GLY A 125 3.48 -19.01 -2.78
C GLY A 125 3.90 -20.12 -1.83
N SER A 126 5.20 -20.25 -1.56
CA SER A 126 5.73 -21.22 -0.59
C SER A 126 5.31 -20.92 0.86
N ILE A 127 5.15 -19.65 1.21
CA ILE A 127 4.71 -19.23 2.54
C ILE A 127 3.20 -19.49 2.72
N PHE A 128 2.42 -19.32 1.64
CA PHE A 128 0.97 -19.49 1.68
C PHE A 128 0.49 -20.94 1.58
N ALA A 129 1.36 -21.88 1.21
CA ALA A 129 1.00 -23.29 1.16
C ALA A 129 0.41 -23.77 2.52
N ASP A 130 1.02 -23.36 3.63
CA ASP A 130 0.54 -23.70 4.97
C ASP A 130 -0.81 -23.04 5.32
N VAL A 131 -1.09 -21.87 4.76
CA VAL A 131 -2.38 -21.18 4.98
C VAL A 131 -3.53 -22.01 4.40
N GLN A 132 -3.31 -22.62 3.22
CA GLN A 132 -4.31 -23.46 2.59
C GLN A 132 -4.64 -24.69 3.45
N HIS A 133 -3.64 -25.34 4.02
CA HIS A 133 -3.81 -26.48 4.93
C HIS A 133 -4.56 -26.11 6.22
N ARG A 134 -4.39 -24.88 6.71
CA ARG A 134 -5.08 -24.36 7.90
C ARG A 134 -6.48 -23.84 7.61
N THR A 135 -6.89 -23.73 6.35
CA THR A 135 -8.23 -23.28 5.96
C THR A 135 -9.23 -24.42 6.11
N THR A 136 -9.52 -24.77 7.35
CA THR A 136 -10.53 -25.78 7.71
C THR A 136 -11.87 -25.14 8.06
N PRO A 137 -13.01 -25.85 7.91
CA PRO A 137 -14.31 -25.32 8.30
C PRO A 137 -14.36 -24.83 9.75
N GLU A 138 -13.66 -25.53 10.65
CA GLU A 138 -13.58 -25.15 12.06
C GLU A 138 -12.86 -23.80 12.25
N ASN A 139 -11.71 -23.61 11.61
CA ASN A 139 -10.93 -22.38 11.69
C ASN A 139 -11.69 -21.19 11.07
N VAL A 140 -12.38 -21.42 9.95
CA VAL A 140 -13.21 -20.40 9.30
C VAL A 140 -14.39 -20.01 10.19
N LYS A 141 -15.05 -20.97 10.83
CA LYS A 141 -16.16 -20.71 11.77
C LYS A 141 -15.69 -19.96 13.01
N LYS A 142 -14.50 -20.30 13.52
CA LYS A 142 -13.85 -19.57 14.61
C LYS A 142 -13.53 -18.12 14.21
N PHE A 143 -12.97 -17.92 13.01
CA PHE A 143 -12.72 -16.59 12.47
C PHE A 143 -14.00 -15.76 12.36
N TYR A 144 -15.09 -16.34 11.81
CA TYR A 144 -16.39 -15.69 11.74
C TYR A 144 -16.88 -15.25 13.13
N SER A 145 -16.84 -16.12 14.13
CA SER A 145 -17.29 -15.79 15.48
C SER A 145 -16.46 -14.70 16.15
N GLN A 146 -15.14 -14.68 15.91
CA GLN A 146 -14.22 -13.68 16.46
C GLN A 146 -14.27 -12.34 15.73
N ASN A 147 -14.80 -12.32 14.50
CA ASN A 147 -14.84 -11.15 13.63
C ASN A 147 -16.27 -10.84 13.16
N SER A 148 -17.26 -11.01 14.02
CA SER A 148 -18.69 -10.87 13.70
C SER A 148 -19.04 -9.51 13.08
N SER A 149 -18.30 -8.45 13.40
CA SER A 149 -18.47 -7.12 12.81
C SER A 149 -18.24 -7.09 11.29
N LEU A 150 -17.39 -7.97 10.75
CA LEU A 150 -17.14 -8.09 9.30
C LEU A 150 -18.36 -8.68 8.57
N PHE A 151 -19.23 -9.37 9.29
CA PHE A 151 -20.41 -10.07 8.77
C PHE A 151 -21.70 -9.39 9.20
N THR A 152 -21.59 -8.18 9.75
CA THR A 152 -22.74 -7.38 10.17
C THR A 152 -23.23 -6.54 8.99
N THR A 153 -24.55 -6.44 8.85
CA THR A 153 -25.22 -5.61 7.85
C THR A 153 -26.39 -4.84 8.50
N PHE A 154 -27.01 -3.95 7.73
CA PHE A 154 -28.16 -3.18 8.16
C PHE A 154 -29.16 -3.09 7.00
N ASP A 155 -30.41 -2.73 7.27
CA ASP A 155 -31.40 -2.49 6.21
C ASP A 155 -31.26 -1.09 5.62
N SER A 156 -31.14 -0.09 6.50
CA SER A 156 -30.90 1.29 6.09
C SER A 156 -30.04 2.03 7.11
N ILE A 157 -29.37 3.06 6.63
CA ILE A 157 -28.51 3.92 7.44
C ILE A 157 -28.78 5.40 7.10
N THR A 158 -28.90 6.23 8.12
CA THR A 158 -28.97 7.69 7.96
C THR A 158 -27.59 8.27 8.22
N LEU A 159 -27.02 8.92 7.23
CA LEU A 159 -25.69 9.50 7.27
C LEU A 159 -25.74 11.03 7.09
N THR A 160 -24.83 11.72 7.74
CA THR A 160 -24.43 13.07 7.36
C THR A 160 -23.05 12.98 6.71
N ARG A 161 -22.96 13.32 5.43
CA ARG A 161 -21.74 13.33 4.62
C ARG A 161 -21.13 14.71 4.63
N TYR A 162 -19.86 14.80 4.93
CA TYR A 162 -19.04 16.01 4.91
C TYR A 162 -18.01 15.89 3.81
N ILE A 163 -17.92 16.90 2.94
CA ILE A 163 -17.00 16.92 1.80
C ILE A 163 -16.17 18.21 1.86
N ALA A 164 -14.85 18.09 1.74
CA ALA A 164 -13.94 19.24 1.72
C ALA A 164 -12.79 19.03 0.72
N LYS A 165 -12.15 20.11 0.27
CA LYS A 165 -10.99 20.06 -0.61
C LYS A 165 -9.72 19.61 0.11
N SER A 166 -9.66 19.80 1.44
CA SER A 166 -8.54 19.39 2.29
C SER A 166 -9.03 18.71 3.56
N GLN A 167 -8.15 18.00 4.24
CA GLN A 167 -8.48 17.24 5.44
C GLN A 167 -8.76 18.13 6.65
N ALA A 168 -8.04 19.24 6.80
CA ALA A 168 -8.06 20.08 8.00
C ALA A 168 -9.45 20.58 8.45
N PRO A 169 -10.38 21.03 7.57
CA PRO A 169 -11.72 21.41 8.00
C PRO A 169 -12.54 20.23 8.56
N LEU A 170 -12.35 19.03 8.01
CA LEU A 170 -13.01 17.81 8.49
C LEU A 170 -12.49 17.37 9.87
N ASP A 171 -11.19 17.51 10.11
CA ASP A 171 -10.60 17.26 11.43
C ASP A 171 -11.16 18.21 12.50
N LYS A 172 -11.35 19.49 12.16
CA LYS A 172 -11.99 20.46 13.05
C LYS A 172 -13.43 20.07 13.40
N ILE A 173 -14.22 19.62 12.42
CA ILE A 173 -15.59 19.11 12.66
C ILE A 173 -15.57 17.86 13.52
N ARG A 174 -14.64 16.92 13.28
CA ARG A 174 -14.51 15.70 14.06
C ARG A 174 -14.23 16.00 15.53
N THR A 175 -13.38 17.00 15.80
CA THR A 175 -13.04 17.47 17.15
C THR A 175 -14.18 18.29 17.78
N ASN A 176 -14.86 19.12 17.00
CA ASN A 176 -15.98 19.91 17.46
C ASN A 176 -17.14 19.84 16.44
N PRO A 177 -18.11 18.92 16.63
CA PRO A 177 -19.22 18.68 15.71
C PRO A 177 -20.19 19.85 15.50
N LYS A 178 -20.08 20.90 16.32
CA LYS A 178 -20.91 22.12 16.19
C LYS A 178 -20.34 23.11 15.16
N LEU A 179 -19.09 22.95 14.76
CA LEU A 179 -18.47 23.81 13.75
C LEU A 179 -19.15 23.65 12.38
N ARG A 180 -19.21 24.75 11.66
CA ARG A 180 -19.77 24.82 10.30
C ARG A 180 -18.82 25.64 9.40
N PRO A 181 -17.63 25.06 9.05
CA PRO A 181 -16.73 25.73 8.13
C PRO A 181 -17.41 25.96 6.78
N SER A 182 -17.23 27.14 6.16
CA SER A 182 -17.84 27.50 4.88
C SER A 182 -17.27 26.69 3.68
N ASP A 183 -16.11 26.11 3.84
CA ASP A 183 -15.42 25.29 2.85
C ASP A 183 -15.74 23.78 2.96
N VAL A 184 -16.76 23.42 3.77
CA VAL A 184 -17.26 22.06 3.90
C VAL A 184 -18.69 21.96 3.39
N TYR A 185 -18.89 21.11 2.39
CA TYR A 185 -20.23 20.76 1.92
C TYR A 185 -20.83 19.66 2.78
N VAL A 186 -22.06 19.83 3.22
CA VAL A 186 -22.73 18.89 4.15
C VAL A 186 -24.05 18.41 3.53
N MET A 187 -24.21 17.10 3.47
CA MET A 187 -25.45 16.44 3.03
C MET A 187 -25.90 15.43 4.07
N LYS A 188 -27.21 15.38 4.34
CA LYS A 188 -27.83 14.33 5.16
C LYS A 188 -28.79 13.52 4.31
N GLY A 189 -28.71 12.21 4.42
CA GLY A 189 -29.58 11.30 3.67
C GLY A 189 -29.69 9.93 4.31
N THR A 190 -30.71 9.17 3.91
CA THR A 190 -30.90 7.78 4.30
C THR A 190 -30.68 6.90 3.07
N LEU A 191 -29.86 5.90 3.21
CA LEU A 191 -29.53 4.94 2.15
C LEU A 191 -29.88 3.53 2.60
N LYS A 192 -30.38 2.71 1.67
CA LYS A 192 -30.52 1.27 1.89
C LYS A 192 -29.18 0.56 1.66
N ALA A 193 -28.93 -0.52 2.40
CA ALA A 193 -27.66 -1.25 2.27
C ALA A 193 -27.37 -1.76 0.85
N ASN A 194 -28.43 -2.12 0.08
CA ASN A 194 -28.29 -2.57 -1.31
C ASN A 194 -28.09 -1.44 -2.34
N GLN A 195 -28.14 -0.18 -1.93
CA GLN A 195 -27.91 1.00 -2.77
C GLN A 195 -26.48 1.56 -2.57
N MET A 196 -25.69 0.94 -1.71
CA MET A 196 -24.34 1.39 -1.38
C MET A 196 -23.30 0.53 -2.09
N ASP A 197 -22.21 1.16 -2.51
CA ASP A 197 -21.02 0.39 -2.90
C ASP A 197 -20.41 -0.31 -1.67
N GLU A 198 -19.73 -1.43 -1.91
CA GLU A 198 -19.21 -2.29 -0.83
C GLU A 198 -18.16 -1.56 0.03
N GLY A 199 -17.38 -0.63 -0.54
CA GLY A 199 -16.39 0.15 0.20
C GLY A 199 -17.03 1.08 1.21
N LEU A 200 -18.02 1.88 0.79
CA LEU A 200 -18.77 2.75 1.69
C LEU A 200 -19.55 1.94 2.73
N LYS A 201 -20.20 0.86 2.30
CA LYS A 201 -20.93 -0.04 3.21
C LYS A 201 -20.02 -0.60 4.29
N TYR A 202 -18.82 -1.10 3.94
CA TYR A 202 -17.83 -1.58 4.89
C TYR A 202 -17.45 -0.51 5.92
N ILE A 203 -17.14 0.71 5.45
CA ILE A 203 -16.74 1.81 6.32
C ILE A 203 -17.85 2.15 7.32
N VAL A 204 -19.07 2.41 6.85
CA VAL A 204 -20.16 2.87 7.72
C VAL A 204 -20.75 1.77 8.61
N THR A 205 -20.63 0.50 8.21
CA THR A 205 -21.04 -0.64 9.05
C THR A 205 -20.21 -0.68 10.34
N ASN A 206 -18.90 -0.42 10.22
CA ASN A 206 -17.96 -0.48 11.35
C ASN A 206 -17.90 0.81 12.18
N VAL A 207 -18.63 1.87 11.81
CA VAL A 207 -18.73 3.10 12.61
C VAL A 207 -19.94 3.00 13.52
N GLU A 208 -19.77 3.21 14.81
CA GLU A 208 -20.88 3.25 15.78
C GLU A 208 -21.85 4.38 15.47
N GLN A 209 -23.13 4.20 15.81
CA GLN A 209 -24.11 5.26 15.76
C GLN A 209 -23.67 6.44 16.66
N GLY A 210 -23.81 7.66 16.16
CA GLY A 210 -23.35 8.85 16.86
C GLY A 210 -21.85 9.15 16.71
N LYS A 211 -21.13 8.44 15.84
CA LYS A 211 -19.69 8.63 15.60
C LYS A 211 -19.39 9.00 14.15
N PHE A 212 -18.20 9.56 13.96
CA PHE A 212 -17.65 9.88 12.65
C PHE A 212 -16.83 8.70 12.09
N SER A 213 -16.89 8.52 10.79
CA SER A 213 -15.95 7.66 10.08
C SER A 213 -14.52 8.23 10.09
N PRO A 214 -13.50 7.46 9.72
CA PRO A 214 -12.24 8.02 9.25
C PRO A 214 -12.49 9.03 8.11
N ILE A 215 -11.54 9.97 7.92
CA ILE A 215 -11.53 10.86 6.76
C ILE A 215 -10.95 10.07 5.59
N ILE A 216 -11.67 10.06 4.47
CA ILE A 216 -11.39 9.24 3.30
C ILE A 216 -10.93 10.16 2.17
N PRO A 217 -9.73 9.93 1.60
CA PRO A 217 -9.33 10.64 0.39
C PRO A 217 -10.15 10.16 -0.81
N THR A 218 -10.59 11.10 -1.65
CA THR A 218 -11.32 10.84 -2.88
C THR A 218 -10.65 11.57 -4.05
N ARG A 219 -11.08 11.31 -5.28
CA ARG A 219 -10.56 12.03 -6.46
C ARG A 219 -10.75 13.56 -6.37
N ASN A 220 -11.77 14.02 -5.66
CA ASN A 220 -12.18 15.41 -5.62
C ASN A 220 -11.88 16.13 -4.28
N GLY A 221 -11.17 15.48 -3.36
CA GLY A 221 -10.87 15.99 -2.03
C GLY A 221 -11.01 14.92 -0.95
N TYR A 222 -11.68 15.26 0.14
CA TYR A 222 -11.81 14.40 1.31
C TYR A 222 -13.26 14.29 1.74
N GLU A 223 -13.65 13.13 2.26
CA GLU A 223 -14.98 12.85 2.76
C GLU A 223 -14.95 12.26 4.15
N MET A 224 -15.97 12.53 4.94
CA MET A 224 -16.20 11.97 6.26
C MET A 224 -17.70 11.78 6.46
N PHE A 225 -18.09 10.71 7.12
CA PHE A 225 -19.48 10.39 7.39
C PHE A 225 -19.74 10.40 8.89
N TYR A 226 -20.86 11.01 9.30
CA TYR A 226 -21.40 10.86 10.64
C TYR A 226 -22.60 9.92 10.58
N VAL A 227 -22.56 8.87 11.37
CA VAL A 227 -23.64 7.87 11.44
C VAL A 227 -24.74 8.37 12.38
N ASN A 228 -25.84 8.87 11.81
CA ASN A 228 -26.96 9.37 12.60
C ASN A 228 -27.81 8.25 13.18
N ASP A 229 -28.12 7.24 12.36
CA ASP A 229 -28.99 6.12 12.74
C ASP A 229 -28.70 4.88 11.86
N LYS A 230 -28.87 3.68 12.43
CA LYS A 230 -28.83 2.40 11.71
C LYS A 230 -30.07 1.58 12.06
N LYS A 231 -30.80 1.14 11.03
CA LYS A 231 -31.98 0.29 11.21
C LYS A 231 -31.71 -1.10 10.67
N GLY A 232 -32.23 -2.12 11.36
CA GLY A 232 -32.09 -3.51 10.95
C GLY A 232 -30.65 -4.03 11.05
N LEU A 233 -29.88 -3.51 12.02
CA LEU A 233 -28.51 -3.99 12.26
C LEU A 233 -28.57 -5.45 12.71
N ARG A 234 -27.90 -6.34 11.97
CA ARG A 234 -27.83 -7.76 12.28
C ARG A 234 -26.55 -8.38 11.76
N THR A 235 -26.06 -9.37 12.45
CA THR A 235 -25.00 -10.25 11.94
C THR A 235 -25.66 -11.31 11.05
N LEU A 236 -25.13 -11.49 9.86
CA LEU A 236 -25.59 -12.50 8.90
C LEU A 236 -25.14 -13.89 9.39
N ASP A 237 -25.99 -14.89 9.24
CA ASP A 237 -25.67 -16.27 9.62
C ASP A 237 -24.45 -16.80 8.85
N PHE A 238 -23.66 -17.65 9.50
CA PHE A 238 -22.44 -18.22 8.92
C PHE A 238 -22.69 -18.85 7.56
N ASP A 239 -23.77 -19.64 7.43
CA ASP A 239 -24.09 -20.35 6.18
C ASP A 239 -24.34 -19.38 5.01
N SER A 240 -24.90 -18.20 5.31
CA SER A 240 -25.16 -17.16 4.29
C SER A 240 -23.92 -16.37 3.86
N VAL A 241 -22.84 -16.43 4.64
CA VAL A 241 -21.61 -15.67 4.42
C VAL A 241 -20.35 -16.54 4.38
N GLN A 242 -20.53 -17.86 4.23
CA GLN A 242 -19.43 -18.82 4.30
C GLN A 242 -18.27 -18.47 3.36
N ASP A 243 -18.57 -18.14 2.10
CA ASP A 243 -17.53 -17.77 1.13
C ASP A 243 -16.78 -16.50 1.55
N LYS A 244 -17.48 -15.50 2.05
CA LYS A 244 -16.86 -14.28 2.61
C LYS A 244 -16.02 -14.58 3.83
N ALA A 245 -16.46 -15.51 4.67
CA ALA A 245 -15.72 -15.92 5.86
C ALA A 245 -14.44 -16.67 5.48
N ILE A 246 -14.47 -17.52 4.46
CA ILE A 246 -13.29 -18.21 3.91
C ILE A 246 -12.32 -17.17 3.35
N GLU A 247 -12.79 -16.26 2.50
CA GLU A 247 -11.96 -15.21 1.89
C GLU A 247 -11.31 -14.31 2.96
N GLY A 248 -12.10 -13.87 3.94
CA GLY A 248 -11.62 -13.06 5.06
C GLY A 248 -10.58 -13.78 5.90
N TYR A 249 -10.83 -15.06 6.23
CA TYR A 249 -9.89 -15.91 6.96
C TYR A 249 -8.57 -16.07 6.20
N VAL A 250 -8.64 -16.47 4.92
CA VAL A 250 -7.45 -16.66 4.07
C VAL A 250 -6.65 -15.37 3.94
N THR A 251 -7.34 -14.25 3.74
CA THR A 251 -6.68 -12.91 3.66
C THR A 251 -5.99 -12.55 4.96
N SER A 252 -6.64 -12.78 6.10
CA SER A 252 -6.08 -12.54 7.44
C SER A 252 -4.86 -13.42 7.71
N GLU A 253 -4.97 -14.72 7.44
CA GLU A 253 -3.87 -15.67 7.65
C GLU A 253 -2.67 -15.41 6.71
N ARG A 254 -2.92 -15.04 5.46
CA ARG A 254 -1.85 -14.62 4.53
C ARG A 254 -1.13 -13.38 5.05
N LYS A 255 -1.87 -12.37 5.49
CA LYS A 255 -1.28 -11.16 6.07
C LYS A 255 -0.41 -11.49 7.29
N LYS A 256 -0.91 -12.33 8.18
CA LYS A 256 -0.18 -12.80 9.36
C LYS A 256 1.09 -13.55 8.96
N ALA A 257 0.99 -14.49 8.02
CA ALA A 257 2.12 -15.27 7.53
C ALA A 257 3.21 -14.38 6.91
N ILE A 258 2.83 -13.35 6.14
CA ILE A 258 3.79 -12.37 5.58
C ILE A 258 4.47 -11.57 6.70
N THR A 259 3.71 -11.09 7.68
CA THR A 259 4.27 -10.32 8.80
C THR A 259 5.27 -11.18 9.58
N GLU A 260 4.87 -12.37 10.00
CA GLU A 260 5.74 -13.31 10.73
C GLU A 260 6.98 -13.70 9.93
N PHE A 261 6.84 -13.85 8.62
CA PHE A 261 7.96 -14.14 7.73
C PHE A 261 8.94 -12.96 7.66
N ASN A 262 8.45 -11.75 7.44
CA ASN A 262 9.30 -10.55 7.37
C ASN A 262 9.99 -10.27 8.72
N ASP A 263 9.29 -10.46 9.84
CA ASP A 263 9.84 -10.30 11.18
C ASP A 263 10.99 -11.30 11.42
N ARG A 264 10.82 -12.57 10.99
CA ARG A 264 11.90 -13.58 11.05
C ARG A 264 13.08 -13.22 10.17
N LEU A 265 12.84 -12.76 8.94
CA LEU A 265 13.92 -12.31 8.06
C LEU A 265 14.73 -11.20 8.74
N ARG A 266 14.03 -10.20 9.27
CA ARG A 266 14.67 -9.04 9.90
C ARG A 266 15.43 -9.42 11.17
N SER A 267 14.87 -10.27 12.03
CA SER A 267 15.51 -10.68 13.29
C SER A 267 16.77 -11.52 13.09
N ASN A 268 16.87 -12.25 11.98
CA ASN A 268 18.01 -13.10 11.65
C ASN A 268 19.04 -12.40 10.75
N ALA A 269 18.76 -11.20 10.27
CA ALA A 269 19.58 -10.48 9.31
C ALA A 269 20.75 -9.74 9.95
N ASN A 270 21.86 -9.68 9.24
CA ASN A 270 22.97 -8.80 9.56
C ASN A 270 22.81 -7.48 8.81
N ILE A 271 22.28 -6.46 9.50
CA ILE A 271 22.06 -5.14 8.92
C ILE A 271 23.10 -4.17 9.48
N ARG A 272 23.91 -3.58 8.59
CA ARG A 272 24.92 -2.57 8.94
C ARG A 272 24.61 -1.28 8.18
N ILE A 273 24.32 -0.21 8.91
CA ILE A 273 24.20 1.14 8.36
C ILE A 273 25.60 1.75 8.36
N ILE A 274 26.02 2.34 7.26
CA ILE A 274 27.31 2.98 7.10
C ILE A 274 27.08 4.47 7.36
N GLU A 275 27.39 4.91 8.59
CA GLU A 275 27.40 6.33 8.94
C GLU A 275 28.55 7.02 8.20
N ARG A 276 28.28 8.18 7.60
CA ARG A 276 29.28 9.04 6.95
C ARG A 276 29.38 10.38 7.67
#